data_def313d9db4e6927d2ded31ad53ce384
#
_entry.id   def313d9db4e6927d2ded31ad53ce384
#
_cell.length_a   1.000
_cell.length_b   1.000
_cell.length_c   1.000
_cell.angle_alpha   90.00
_cell.angle_beta   90.00
_cell.angle_gamma   90.00
#
_symmetry.space_group_name_H-M   'P 1'
#
loop_
_entity.id
_entity.type
_entity.pdbx_description
1 polymer ?
#
loop_
_entity_poly.entity_id
_entity_poly.type
_entity_poly.pdbx_seq_one_letter_code
_entity_poly.pdbx_strand_id
1 'polypeptide(L)'
;LGNEENGRWSLRPSDEITRARRRYRDDTLILETELSCEKGVVRLIDFMPPRGEAPDVVRIVEGVEGTVPVKMSLSIRFDYGSIVPWVRRRKQGLLAIAGPDALFLATPVELVGRNLHTVADFEVSEGDRVPFVLTWYPSNRPPPERTDAEEALEDTASFWREWVTDCAHTGRFREPLVRSLITLKAL
;
A
#
# COMPACT_ATOMS: atom_id res chain seq x y z
N LEU A 1 4.50 15.56 -15.32
CA LEU A 1 3.70 15.00 -14.23
C LEU A 1 2.43 14.43 -14.82
N GLY A 2 2.10 13.17 -14.50
CA GLY A 2 0.97 12.47 -15.06
C GLY A 2 -0.39 12.91 -14.46
N ASN A 3 -1.46 12.36 -15.03
CA ASN A 3 -2.82 12.46 -14.52
C ASN A 3 -3.32 11.08 -14.04
N GLU A 4 -4.60 10.94 -13.74
CA GLU A 4 -5.19 9.68 -13.26
C GLU A 4 -5.07 8.52 -14.27
N GLU A 5 -4.88 8.82 -15.55
CA GLU A 5 -4.73 7.83 -16.62
C GLU A 5 -3.31 7.25 -16.70
N ASN A 6 -2.31 7.91 -16.12
CA ASN A 6 -0.91 7.48 -16.10
C ASN A 6 -0.57 6.51 -14.97
N GLY A 7 -1.55 6.08 -14.21
CA GLY A 7 -1.45 5.16 -13.10
C GLY A 7 -1.92 5.76 -11.79
N ARG A 8 -2.75 5.01 -11.06
CA ARG A 8 -3.32 5.45 -9.77
C ARG A 8 -3.73 4.26 -8.94
N TRP A 9 -3.51 4.34 -7.64
CA TRP A 9 -4.09 3.40 -6.68
C TRP A 9 -4.76 4.15 -5.54
N SER A 10 -6.09 4.14 -5.52
CA SER A 10 -6.92 4.80 -4.51
C SER A 10 -7.61 3.77 -3.63
N LEU A 11 -7.57 3.99 -2.33
CA LEU A 11 -8.37 3.33 -1.30
C LEU A 11 -8.99 4.42 -0.45
N ARG A 12 -10.31 4.45 -0.31
CA ARG A 12 -11.00 5.49 0.46
C ARG A 12 -12.41 5.07 0.87
N PRO A 13 -12.99 5.67 1.91
CA PRO A 13 -14.42 5.57 2.17
C PRO A 13 -15.25 5.89 0.94
N SER A 14 -16.39 5.20 0.77
CA SER A 14 -17.38 5.51 -0.27
C SER A 14 -18.11 6.81 0.00
N ASP A 15 -18.29 7.11 1.29
CA ASP A 15 -18.96 8.31 1.78
C ASP A 15 -17.98 9.50 1.79
N GLU A 16 -18.50 10.71 1.99
CA GLU A 16 -17.70 11.92 2.05
C GLU A 16 -16.73 11.89 3.24
N ILE A 17 -15.48 12.22 2.98
CA ILE A 17 -14.44 12.29 4.01
C ILE A 17 -14.56 13.63 4.74
N THR A 18 -14.92 13.59 6.02
CA THR A 18 -15.07 14.77 6.87
C THR A 18 -13.75 15.20 7.50
N ARG A 19 -12.83 14.25 7.72
CA ARG A 19 -11.50 14.52 8.29
C ARG A 19 -10.48 13.54 7.75
N ALA A 20 -9.27 14.03 7.46
CA ALA A 20 -8.10 13.23 7.11
C ALA A 20 -6.90 13.64 7.96
N ARG A 21 -6.21 12.66 8.55
CA ARG A 21 -4.94 12.86 9.28
C ARG A 21 -3.90 11.91 8.72
N ARG A 22 -2.68 12.41 8.54
CA ARG A 22 -1.54 11.60 8.08
C ARG A 22 -0.40 11.73 9.06
N ARG A 23 0.24 10.60 9.34
CA ARG A 23 1.50 10.56 10.10
C ARG A 23 2.31 9.35 9.68
N TYR A 24 3.59 9.42 9.84
CA TYR A 24 4.40 8.21 9.87
C TYR A 24 4.29 7.57 11.25
N ARG A 25 4.31 6.23 11.29
CA ARG A 25 4.36 5.47 12.54
C ARG A 25 5.77 5.63 13.11
N ASP A 26 5.92 6.36 14.20
CA ASP A 26 7.18 6.62 14.87
C ASP A 26 8.33 6.99 13.90
N ASP A 27 9.52 6.47 14.17
CA ASP A 27 10.71 6.63 13.34
C ASP A 27 10.76 5.56 12.21
N THR A 28 9.69 5.42 11.43
CA THR A 28 9.57 4.47 10.31
C THR A 28 9.13 5.14 9.01
N LEU A 29 9.09 4.40 7.89
CA LEU A 29 8.41 4.79 6.65
C LEU A 29 7.05 4.14 6.48
N ILE A 30 6.44 3.68 7.56
CA ILE A 30 5.06 3.20 7.56
C ILE A 30 4.15 4.43 7.67
N LEU A 31 3.40 4.74 6.61
CA LEU A 31 2.49 5.88 6.55
C LEU A 31 1.11 5.46 7.02
N GLU A 32 0.59 6.11 8.05
CA GLU A 32 -0.78 5.94 8.52
C GLU A 32 -1.63 7.13 8.07
N THR A 33 -2.75 6.83 7.40
CA THR A 33 -3.75 7.84 7.00
C THR A 33 -5.10 7.47 7.59
N GLU A 34 -5.54 8.22 8.60
CA GLU A 34 -6.90 8.08 9.14
C GLU A 34 -7.88 8.93 8.33
N LEU A 35 -8.98 8.30 7.93
CA LEU A 35 -10.06 8.93 7.18
C LEU A 35 -11.37 8.74 7.94
N SER A 36 -11.97 9.85 8.37
CA SER A 36 -13.28 9.85 9.05
C SER A 36 -14.38 10.18 8.04
N CYS A 37 -15.50 9.50 8.15
CA CYS A 37 -16.74 9.76 7.43
C CYS A 37 -17.94 9.61 8.39
N GLU A 38 -19.17 9.79 7.90
CA GLU A 38 -20.37 9.68 8.73
C GLU A 38 -20.51 8.31 9.39
N LYS A 39 -20.09 7.22 8.72
CA LYS A 39 -20.26 5.85 9.20
C LYS A 39 -19.14 5.34 10.11
N GLY A 40 -18.06 6.12 10.27
CA GLY A 40 -16.96 5.72 11.14
C GLY A 40 -15.59 6.18 10.65
N VAL A 41 -14.58 5.47 11.09
CA VAL A 41 -13.18 5.79 10.83
C VAL A 41 -12.43 4.57 10.29
N VAL A 42 -11.71 4.75 9.19
CA VAL A 42 -10.75 3.76 8.69
C VAL A 42 -9.34 4.32 8.71
N ARG A 43 -8.36 3.46 8.91
CA ARG A 43 -6.94 3.76 8.79
C ARG A 43 -6.35 3.00 7.61
N LEU A 44 -5.67 3.71 6.72
CA LEU A 44 -4.82 3.13 5.70
C LEU A 44 -3.40 3.06 6.25
N ILE A 45 -2.77 1.89 6.18
CA ILE A 45 -1.40 1.64 6.59
C ILE A 45 -0.64 1.29 5.32
N ASP A 46 0.18 2.22 4.85
CA ASP A 46 0.89 2.13 3.57
C ASP A 46 2.40 2.00 3.83
N PHE A 47 3.04 0.97 3.27
CA PHE A 47 4.48 0.78 3.41
C PHE A 47 5.07 -0.10 2.30
N MET A 48 6.39 -0.06 2.19
CA MET A 48 7.19 -0.99 1.42
C MET A 48 8.08 -1.75 2.39
N PRO A 49 8.01 -3.09 2.45
CA PRO A 49 8.91 -3.90 3.26
C PRO A 49 10.38 -3.71 2.83
N PRO A 50 11.34 -3.94 3.73
CA PRO A 50 12.73 -4.09 3.33
C PRO A 50 12.86 -5.09 2.19
N ARG A 51 13.66 -4.76 1.17
CA ARG A 51 13.70 -5.50 -0.09
C ARG A 51 14.14 -6.95 0.10
N GLY A 52 13.23 -7.89 -0.18
CA GLY A 52 13.47 -9.32 -0.31
C GLY A 52 13.75 -9.73 -1.76
N GLU A 53 13.17 -10.86 -2.21
CA GLU A 53 13.30 -11.34 -3.60
C GLU A 53 12.62 -10.41 -4.61
N ALA A 54 11.52 -9.79 -4.23
CA ALA A 54 10.73 -8.89 -5.06
C ALA A 54 10.33 -7.64 -4.26
N PRO A 55 10.18 -6.48 -4.91
CA PRO A 55 9.64 -5.30 -4.25
C PRO A 55 8.14 -5.40 -4.10
N ASP A 56 7.66 -5.12 -2.89
CA ASP A 56 6.25 -5.07 -2.53
C ASP A 56 5.82 -3.65 -2.16
N VAL A 57 4.59 -3.32 -2.53
CA VAL A 57 3.84 -2.22 -1.92
C VAL A 57 2.68 -2.81 -1.16
N VAL A 58 2.68 -2.63 0.15
CA VAL A 58 1.65 -3.16 1.04
C VAL A 58 0.75 -2.01 1.51
N ARG A 59 -0.56 -2.25 1.43
CA ARG A 59 -1.58 -1.34 1.92
C ARG A 59 -2.59 -2.14 2.74
N ILE A 60 -2.79 -1.78 4.00
CA ILE A 60 -3.78 -2.42 4.88
C ILE A 60 -4.88 -1.40 5.17
N VAL A 61 -6.13 -1.80 4.99
CA VAL A 61 -7.30 -1.02 5.43
C VAL A 61 -7.75 -1.58 6.75
N GLU A 62 -7.64 -0.78 7.82
CA GLU A 62 -8.03 -1.12 9.18
C GLU A 62 -9.30 -0.37 9.56
N GLY A 63 -10.31 -1.06 10.09
CA GLY A 63 -11.48 -0.47 10.71
C GLY A 63 -11.14 0.02 12.11
N VAL A 64 -11.27 1.33 12.34
CA VAL A 64 -10.96 1.95 13.64
C VAL A 64 -12.22 2.20 14.45
N GLU A 65 -13.33 2.56 13.79
CA GLU A 65 -14.63 2.84 14.40
C GLU A 65 -15.75 2.60 13.40
N GLY A 66 -16.83 1.95 13.83
CA GLY A 66 -18.03 1.72 13.04
C GLY A 66 -17.84 0.70 11.93
N THR A 67 -18.73 0.76 10.90
CA THR A 67 -18.65 -0.06 9.69
C THR A 67 -18.64 0.84 8.47
N VAL A 68 -17.51 0.93 7.81
CA VAL A 68 -17.26 1.89 6.72
C VAL A 68 -17.22 1.16 5.38
N PRO A 69 -18.08 1.54 4.42
CA PRO A 69 -17.95 1.08 3.04
C PRO A 69 -16.75 1.75 2.38
N VAL A 70 -15.87 0.93 1.80
CA VAL A 70 -14.61 1.34 1.18
C VAL A 70 -14.61 1.03 -0.31
N LYS A 71 -14.09 1.95 -1.10
CA LYS A 71 -13.83 1.77 -2.54
C LYS A 71 -12.35 1.71 -2.82
N MET A 72 -11.96 0.72 -3.60
CA MET A 72 -10.64 0.62 -4.21
C MET A 72 -10.74 0.89 -5.71
N SER A 73 -9.80 1.67 -6.24
CA SER A 73 -9.60 1.84 -7.68
C SER A 73 -8.12 1.79 -8.00
N LEU A 74 -7.72 0.85 -8.86
CA LEU A 74 -6.35 0.66 -9.29
C LEU A 74 -6.28 0.74 -10.81
N SER A 75 -5.50 1.70 -11.32
CA SER A 75 -5.11 1.83 -12.72
C SER A 75 -3.64 1.51 -12.83
N ILE A 76 -3.30 0.31 -13.29
CA ILE A 76 -1.92 -0.09 -13.53
C ILE A 76 -1.49 0.42 -14.90
N ARG A 77 -0.31 1.05 -14.94
CA ARG A 77 0.37 1.47 -16.16
C ARG A 77 1.86 1.19 -16.01
N PHE A 78 2.48 0.78 -17.10
CA PHE A 78 3.91 0.56 -17.16
C PHE A 78 4.57 1.62 -18.04
N ASP A 79 5.90 1.67 -18.03
CA ASP A 79 6.72 2.57 -18.85
C ASP A 79 6.22 4.03 -18.73
N TYR A 80 6.31 4.58 -17.53
CA TYR A 80 5.89 5.97 -17.19
C TYR A 80 4.44 6.31 -17.59
N GLY A 81 3.55 5.31 -17.61
CA GLY A 81 2.14 5.50 -17.93
C GLY A 81 1.75 5.21 -19.37
N SER A 82 2.72 4.89 -20.25
CA SER A 82 2.48 4.69 -21.68
C SER A 82 1.88 3.34 -22.03
N ILE A 83 2.12 2.30 -21.22
CA ILE A 83 1.69 0.93 -21.53
C ILE A 83 0.55 0.49 -20.61
N VAL A 84 -0.58 0.15 -21.23
CA VAL A 84 -1.71 -0.51 -20.59
C VAL A 84 -1.42 -2.01 -20.51
N PRO A 85 -1.38 -2.63 -19.31
CA PRO A 85 -1.09 -4.04 -19.16
C PRO A 85 -2.24 -4.93 -19.61
N TRP A 86 -1.89 -6.16 -19.93
CA TRP A 86 -2.86 -7.23 -20.02
C TRP A 86 -3.15 -7.76 -18.61
N VAL A 87 -4.43 -7.73 -18.19
CA VAL A 87 -4.87 -8.05 -16.85
C VAL A 87 -5.63 -9.35 -16.81
N ARG A 88 -5.28 -10.25 -15.90
CA ARG A 88 -5.95 -11.52 -15.66
C ARG A 88 -6.32 -11.71 -14.20
N ARG A 89 -7.54 -12.15 -13.93
CA ARG A 89 -7.93 -12.64 -12.60
C ARG A 89 -7.20 -13.93 -12.26
N ARG A 90 -6.86 -14.08 -11.00
CA ARG A 90 -6.32 -15.29 -10.36
C ARG A 90 -7.15 -15.61 -9.12
N LYS A 91 -6.99 -16.82 -8.57
CA LYS A 91 -7.80 -17.33 -7.45
C LYS A 91 -7.84 -16.38 -6.23
N GLN A 92 -6.77 -15.61 -6.00
CA GLN A 92 -6.66 -14.71 -4.84
C GLN A 92 -6.01 -13.38 -5.23
N GLY A 93 -6.44 -12.82 -6.36
CA GLY A 93 -5.89 -11.55 -6.81
C GLY A 93 -5.94 -11.35 -8.31
N LEU A 94 -5.03 -10.52 -8.79
CA LEU A 94 -4.98 -10.05 -10.16
C LEU A 94 -3.54 -10.01 -10.66
N LEU A 95 -3.31 -10.52 -11.85
CA LEU A 95 -2.02 -10.46 -12.55
C LEU A 95 -2.12 -9.43 -13.69
N ALA A 96 -1.17 -8.48 -13.72
CA ALA A 96 -1.01 -7.53 -14.81
C ALA A 96 0.36 -7.73 -15.46
N ILE A 97 0.42 -7.84 -16.79
CA ILE A 97 1.64 -8.09 -17.54
C ILE A 97 1.80 -7.05 -18.66
N ALA A 98 3.01 -6.52 -18.79
CA ALA A 98 3.39 -5.66 -19.90
C ALA A 98 4.87 -5.91 -20.26
N GLY A 99 5.10 -6.59 -21.38
CA GLY A 99 6.46 -6.94 -21.83
C GLY A 99 7.21 -7.78 -20.78
N PRO A 100 8.40 -7.32 -20.33
CA PRO A 100 9.22 -8.05 -19.36
C PRO A 100 8.71 -7.95 -17.93
N ASP A 101 7.72 -7.09 -17.64
CA ASP A 101 7.27 -6.76 -16.30
C ASP A 101 5.94 -7.42 -15.97
N ALA A 102 5.81 -7.87 -14.73
CA ALA A 102 4.57 -8.36 -14.15
C ALA A 102 4.32 -7.74 -12.78
N LEU A 103 3.05 -7.46 -12.50
CA LEU A 103 2.55 -7.07 -11.18
C LEU A 103 1.49 -8.07 -10.73
N PHE A 104 1.58 -8.53 -9.50
CA PHE A 104 0.54 -9.34 -8.88
C PHE A 104 -0.05 -8.59 -7.69
N LEU A 105 -1.36 -8.33 -7.74
CA LEU A 105 -2.11 -7.80 -6.61
C LEU A 105 -2.78 -8.93 -5.86
N ALA A 106 -2.34 -9.21 -4.64
CA ALA A 106 -2.97 -10.16 -3.72
C ALA A 106 -3.91 -9.40 -2.75
N THR A 107 -5.14 -9.91 -2.58
CA THR A 107 -6.11 -9.38 -1.62
C THR A 107 -7.23 -10.38 -1.41
N PRO A 108 -7.90 -10.43 -0.24
CA PRO A 108 -9.07 -11.24 -0.01
C PRO A 108 -10.35 -10.71 -0.67
N VAL A 109 -10.40 -9.41 -1.04
CA VAL A 109 -11.61 -8.82 -1.63
C VAL A 109 -11.79 -9.16 -3.09
N GLU A 110 -13.03 -9.17 -3.53
CA GLU A 110 -13.37 -9.42 -4.94
C GLU A 110 -12.98 -8.23 -5.81
N LEU A 111 -12.16 -8.51 -6.86
CA LEU A 111 -11.70 -7.51 -7.81
C LEU A 111 -12.53 -7.57 -9.10
N VAL A 112 -12.96 -6.40 -9.60
CA VAL A 112 -13.74 -6.27 -10.83
C VAL A 112 -13.02 -5.34 -11.80
N GLY A 113 -12.89 -5.75 -13.07
CA GLY A 113 -12.37 -4.87 -14.14
C GLY A 113 -13.46 -3.95 -14.67
N ARG A 114 -13.20 -2.64 -14.71
CA ARG A 114 -14.08 -1.62 -15.33
C ARG A 114 -13.24 -0.57 -16.05
N ASN A 115 -13.47 -0.39 -17.35
CA ASN A 115 -12.83 0.70 -18.14
C ASN A 115 -11.31 0.80 -17.93
N LEU A 116 -10.58 -0.29 -18.06
CA LEU A 116 -9.12 -0.39 -17.84
C LEU A 116 -8.67 -0.08 -16.40
N HIS A 117 -9.59 -0.08 -15.45
CA HIS A 117 -9.33 -0.01 -14.01
C HIS A 117 -9.73 -1.32 -13.35
N THR A 118 -9.07 -1.64 -12.26
CA THR A 118 -9.50 -2.68 -11.32
C THR A 118 -10.14 -1.99 -10.13
N VAL A 119 -11.37 -2.39 -9.82
CA VAL A 119 -12.14 -1.80 -8.71
C VAL A 119 -12.58 -2.88 -7.74
N ALA A 120 -12.76 -2.48 -6.49
CA ALA A 120 -13.42 -3.28 -5.46
C ALA A 120 -14.26 -2.38 -4.56
N ASP A 121 -15.42 -2.88 -4.16
CA ASP A 121 -16.30 -2.29 -3.15
C ASP A 121 -16.41 -3.32 -2.01
N PHE A 122 -16.11 -2.91 -0.78
CA PHE A 122 -16.13 -3.78 0.39
C PHE A 122 -16.42 -2.98 1.66
N GLU A 123 -16.78 -3.64 2.74
CA GLU A 123 -17.01 -3.02 4.05
C GLU A 123 -15.90 -3.42 5.01
N VAL A 124 -15.57 -2.52 5.93
CA VAL A 124 -14.58 -2.72 6.99
C VAL A 124 -15.21 -2.30 8.30
N SER A 125 -15.37 -3.24 9.22
CA SER A 125 -15.87 -3.02 10.57
C SER A 125 -14.71 -2.78 11.55
N GLU A 126 -15.02 -2.21 12.70
CA GLU A 126 -14.04 -2.02 13.78
C GLU A 126 -13.30 -3.32 14.10
N GLY A 127 -11.97 -3.27 14.08
CA GLY A 127 -11.08 -4.42 14.28
C GLY A 127 -10.76 -5.23 13.03
N ASP A 128 -11.49 -5.05 11.91
CA ASP A 128 -11.16 -5.71 10.65
C ASP A 128 -9.90 -5.13 10.04
N ARG A 129 -9.13 -5.99 9.36
CA ARG A 129 -7.93 -5.61 8.60
C ARG A 129 -7.96 -6.30 7.23
N VAL A 130 -7.96 -5.49 6.18
CA VAL A 130 -8.05 -5.95 4.80
C VAL A 130 -6.75 -5.61 4.05
N PRO A 131 -5.89 -6.59 3.79
CA PRO A 131 -4.62 -6.36 3.12
C PRO A 131 -4.74 -6.32 1.59
N PHE A 132 -3.86 -5.52 1.01
CA PHE A 132 -3.56 -5.45 -0.41
C PHE A 132 -2.04 -5.47 -0.57
N VAL A 133 -1.50 -6.49 -1.23
CA VAL A 133 -0.07 -6.63 -1.50
C VAL A 133 0.15 -6.57 -3.01
N LEU A 134 0.87 -5.58 -3.48
CA LEU A 134 1.24 -5.42 -4.89
C LEU A 134 2.72 -5.75 -5.06
N THR A 135 3.01 -6.88 -5.71
CA THR A 135 4.35 -7.40 -5.94
C THR A 135 4.76 -7.23 -7.40
N TRP A 136 5.93 -6.66 -7.64
CA TRP A 136 6.54 -6.64 -8.97
C TRP A 136 7.53 -7.79 -9.14
N TYR A 137 7.53 -8.40 -10.33
CA TYR A 137 8.52 -9.42 -10.70
C TYR A 137 8.67 -9.52 -12.24
N PRO A 138 9.80 -10.07 -12.74
CA PRO A 138 9.98 -10.30 -14.17
C PRO A 138 8.95 -11.28 -14.73
N SER A 139 8.25 -10.92 -15.82
CA SER A 139 7.14 -11.71 -16.38
C SER A 139 7.52 -13.12 -16.87
N ASN A 140 8.83 -13.36 -17.12
CA ASN A 140 9.40 -14.66 -17.52
C ASN A 140 9.74 -15.58 -16.32
N ARG A 141 9.47 -15.13 -15.08
CA ARG A 141 9.65 -15.94 -13.87
C ARG A 141 8.30 -16.31 -13.26
N PRO A 142 8.23 -17.37 -12.46
CA PRO A 142 7.04 -17.63 -11.65
C PRO A 142 6.83 -16.48 -10.66
N PRO A 143 5.58 -16.20 -10.26
CA PRO A 143 5.32 -15.23 -9.20
C PRO A 143 6.07 -15.64 -7.92
N PRO A 144 6.66 -14.68 -7.20
CA PRO A 144 7.32 -14.96 -5.93
C PRO A 144 6.33 -15.46 -4.89
N GLU A 145 6.86 -15.98 -3.81
CA GLU A 145 6.05 -16.36 -2.64
C GLU A 145 5.28 -15.14 -2.11
N ARG A 146 4.08 -15.39 -1.61
CA ARG A 146 3.22 -14.30 -1.14
C ARG A 146 3.71 -13.75 0.17
N THR A 147 3.84 -12.45 0.22
CA THR A 147 4.11 -11.71 1.44
C THR A 147 2.87 -11.71 2.33
N ASP A 148 3.03 -12.16 3.58
CA ASP A 148 2.03 -11.90 4.62
C ASP A 148 2.11 -10.44 5.04
N ALA A 149 0.99 -9.72 4.93
CA ALA A 149 0.97 -8.29 5.14
C ALA A 149 1.18 -7.87 6.61
N GLU A 150 0.75 -8.71 7.56
CA GLU A 150 0.91 -8.42 8.99
C GLU A 150 2.33 -8.70 9.45
N GLU A 151 2.89 -9.84 9.04
CA GLU A 151 4.29 -10.17 9.30
C GLU A 151 5.22 -9.12 8.68
N ALA A 152 4.99 -8.74 7.41
CA ALA A 152 5.75 -7.70 6.73
C ALA A 152 5.65 -6.33 7.40
N LEU A 153 4.50 -6.00 8.01
CA LEU A 153 4.32 -4.76 8.77
C LEU A 153 5.20 -4.74 10.03
N GLU A 154 5.21 -5.83 10.80
CA GLU A 154 6.03 -5.96 12.01
C GLU A 154 7.52 -5.98 11.68
N ASP A 155 7.93 -6.71 10.66
CA ASP A 155 9.31 -6.76 10.19
C ASP A 155 9.79 -5.39 9.71
N THR A 156 8.95 -4.68 8.96
CA THR A 156 9.26 -3.31 8.50
C THR A 156 9.41 -2.35 9.68
N ALA A 157 8.53 -2.44 10.67
CA ALA A 157 8.60 -1.60 11.86
C ALA A 157 9.87 -1.91 12.68
N SER A 158 10.21 -3.18 12.84
CA SER A 158 11.41 -3.65 13.56
C SER A 158 12.68 -3.21 12.84
N PHE A 159 12.77 -3.40 11.52
CA PHE A 159 13.89 -2.96 10.71
C PHE A 159 14.19 -1.46 10.89
N TRP A 160 13.17 -0.60 10.83
CA TRP A 160 13.38 0.84 10.98
C TRP A 160 13.76 1.22 12.40
N ARG A 161 13.15 0.61 13.43
CA ARG A 161 13.50 0.86 14.84
C ARG A 161 14.97 0.48 15.12
N GLU A 162 15.39 -0.70 14.68
CA GLU A 162 16.78 -1.14 14.82
C GLU A 162 17.74 -0.18 14.11
N TRP A 163 17.45 0.18 12.87
CA TRP A 163 18.28 1.08 12.10
C TRP A 163 18.44 2.46 12.75
N VAL A 164 17.38 2.99 13.37
CA VAL A 164 17.42 4.30 14.04
C VAL A 164 18.17 4.26 15.35
N THR A 165 18.34 3.10 15.99
CA THR A 165 19.11 2.99 17.25
C THR A 165 20.57 3.42 17.08
N ASP A 166 21.13 3.30 15.89
CA ASP A 166 22.49 3.76 15.58
C ASP A 166 22.62 5.28 15.49
N CYS A 167 21.50 6.02 15.50
CA CYS A 167 21.53 7.48 15.50
C CYS A 167 21.85 8.03 16.90
N ALA A 168 23.12 8.37 17.13
CA ALA A 168 23.60 8.89 18.41
C ALA A 168 23.12 10.31 18.75
N HIS A 169 22.46 11.03 17.83
CA HIS A 169 22.02 12.40 18.07
C HIS A 169 20.81 12.47 19.01
N THR A 170 20.95 13.16 20.13
CA THR A 170 19.90 13.31 21.18
C THR A 170 19.40 14.75 21.33
N GLY A 171 19.85 15.66 20.49
CA GLY A 171 19.54 17.08 20.60
C GLY A 171 18.15 17.47 20.08
N ARG A 172 17.83 18.76 20.20
CA ARG A 172 16.56 19.40 19.79
C ARG A 172 16.10 19.04 18.35
N PHE A 173 17.03 18.73 17.46
CA PHE A 173 16.74 18.43 16.05
C PHE A 173 16.74 16.93 15.74
N ARG A 174 16.65 16.04 16.76
CA ARG A 174 16.65 14.59 16.56
C ARG A 174 15.55 14.15 15.60
N GLU A 175 14.32 14.57 15.81
CA GLU A 175 13.17 14.15 14.99
C GLU A 175 13.35 14.49 13.49
N PRO A 176 13.60 15.75 13.07
CA PRO A 176 13.81 16.07 11.66
C PRO A 176 15.09 15.42 11.09
N LEU A 177 16.14 15.23 11.90
CA LEU A 177 17.35 14.54 11.48
C LEU A 177 17.07 13.07 11.17
N VAL A 178 16.43 12.35 12.10
CA VAL A 178 16.06 10.93 11.91
C VAL A 178 15.15 10.78 10.69
N ARG A 179 14.16 11.65 10.51
CA ARG A 179 13.30 11.64 9.33
C ARG A 179 14.10 11.79 8.03
N SER A 180 15.05 12.69 7.98
CA SER A 180 15.93 12.88 6.82
C SER A 180 16.81 11.67 6.56
N LEU A 181 17.39 11.08 7.62
CA LEU A 181 18.24 9.89 7.51
C LEU A 181 17.45 8.67 6.99
N ILE A 182 16.24 8.42 7.52
CA ILE A 182 15.34 7.36 7.08
C ILE A 182 15.00 7.54 5.60
N THR A 183 14.68 8.77 5.16
CA THR A 183 14.37 9.07 3.77
C THR A 183 15.55 8.80 2.85
N LEU A 184 16.77 9.22 3.25
CA LEU A 184 17.99 8.95 2.48
C LEU A 184 18.34 7.46 2.43
N LYS A 185 18.07 6.71 3.50
CA LYS A 185 18.29 5.26 3.54
C LYS A 185 17.36 4.50 2.60
N ALA A 186 16.14 5.01 2.36
CA ALA A 186 15.14 4.38 1.52
C ALA A 186 15.31 4.67 0.02
N LEU A 187 16.14 5.63 -0.37
CA LEU A 187 16.50 5.95 -1.77
C LEU A 187 17.61 5.04 -2.29
#